data_492d006431de13b71713856f6ef5bf1f
#
_entry.id   492d006431de13b71713856f6ef5bf1f
#
_cell.length_a   1.000
_cell.length_b   1.000
_cell.length_c   1.000
_cell.angle_alpha   90.00
_cell.angle_beta   90.00
_cell.angle_gamma   90.00
#
_symmetry.space_group_name_H-M   'P 1'
#
loop_
_entity.id
_entity.type
_entity.pdbx_description
1 polymer ?
#
loop_
_entity_poly.entity_id
_entity_poly.type
_entity_poly.pdbx_seq_one_letter_code
_entity_poly.pdbx_strand_id
1 'polypeptide(L)'
;SAECLRLEAAGQDGYRERNPLHKPYIQICKCLTGYRPPDTDRLRVLWGGLTPLASPLEPIGRFAFGDLDFEVLEGAGGHLPGEIVLLDAAHRIALTGDIYVNIHGMTAAQSPYNQYAPILMTSVDTDPALCAAERKAVFARLTPGDWQIFGAHGAKKDVSVPDPA
;
A
#
# COMPACT_ATOMS: atom_id res chain seq x y z
N SER A 1 -8.40 -3.42 -5.26
CA SER A 1 -8.65 -4.62 -6.08
C SER A 1 -10.02 -5.23 -5.80
N ALA A 2 -10.39 -6.25 -6.57
CA ALA A 2 -11.63 -7.01 -6.35
C ALA A 2 -11.66 -7.68 -4.98
N GLU A 3 -10.51 -8.16 -4.50
CA GLU A 3 -10.40 -8.82 -3.20
C GLU A 3 -10.68 -7.86 -2.04
N CYS A 4 -10.16 -6.65 -2.10
CA CYS A 4 -10.43 -5.62 -1.10
C CYS A 4 -11.94 -5.33 -0.98
N LEU A 5 -12.64 -5.18 -2.11
CA LEU A 5 -14.08 -4.95 -2.14
C LEU A 5 -14.87 -6.15 -1.61
N ARG A 6 -14.42 -7.37 -1.93
CA ARG A 6 -15.04 -8.61 -1.44
C ARG A 6 -14.93 -8.71 0.10
N LEU A 7 -13.78 -8.40 0.65
CA LEU A 7 -13.55 -8.43 2.10
C LEU A 7 -14.37 -7.35 2.81
N GLU A 8 -14.43 -6.15 2.25
CA GLU A 8 -15.25 -5.06 2.79
C GLU A 8 -16.74 -5.43 2.79
N ALA A 9 -17.24 -5.97 1.67
CA ALA A 9 -18.64 -6.40 1.54
C ALA A 9 -18.98 -7.57 2.49
N ALA A 10 -18.02 -8.47 2.76
CA ALA A 10 -18.19 -9.57 3.70
C ALA A 10 -18.07 -9.13 5.16
N GLY A 11 -17.71 -7.88 5.44
CA GLY A 11 -17.41 -7.40 6.78
C GLY A 11 -16.20 -8.11 7.42
N GLN A 12 -15.43 -8.81 6.61
CA GLN A 12 -14.23 -9.53 7.01
C GLN A 12 -13.08 -8.54 7.04
N ASP A 13 -12.69 -8.20 8.24
CA ASP A 13 -11.55 -7.34 8.50
C ASP A 13 -10.50 -8.24 9.16
N GLY A 14 -9.56 -8.76 8.37
CA GLY A 14 -8.52 -9.67 8.82
C GLY A 14 -7.65 -9.08 9.95
N TYR A 15 -7.65 -7.77 10.09
CA TYR A 15 -7.07 -7.06 11.21
C TYR A 15 -7.75 -7.37 12.54
N ARG A 16 -9.09 -7.44 12.56
CA ARG A 16 -9.86 -7.59 13.79
C ARG A 16 -9.64 -8.93 14.45
N GLU A 17 -9.33 -9.94 13.66
CA GLU A 17 -9.17 -11.30 14.14
C GLU A 17 -7.79 -11.56 14.74
N ARG A 18 -6.75 -10.89 14.25
CA ARG A 18 -5.36 -11.13 14.66
C ARG A 18 -4.89 -10.31 15.86
N ASN A 19 -5.44 -9.11 16.05
CA ASN A 19 -5.04 -8.26 17.17
C ASN A 19 -6.26 -7.58 17.82
N PRO A 20 -6.71 -8.06 19.00
CA PRO A 20 -7.87 -7.50 19.71
C PRO A 20 -7.71 -6.02 20.09
N LEU A 21 -6.48 -5.49 20.13
CA LEU A 21 -6.23 -4.07 20.41
C LEU A 21 -6.51 -3.17 19.20
N HIS A 22 -6.50 -3.72 17.98
CA HIS A 22 -6.80 -2.94 16.76
C HIS A 22 -8.28 -2.57 16.68
N LYS A 23 -9.17 -3.41 17.16
CA LYS A 23 -10.61 -3.15 17.08
C LYS A 23 -11.01 -1.82 17.72
N PRO A 24 -10.66 -1.53 19.00
CA PRO A 24 -10.96 -0.23 19.60
C PRO A 24 -10.22 0.92 18.90
N TYR A 25 -8.96 0.72 18.47
CA TYR A 25 -8.20 1.73 17.75
C TYR A 25 -8.88 2.13 16.44
N ILE A 26 -9.27 1.16 15.60
CA ILE A 26 -9.98 1.41 14.34
C ILE A 26 -11.31 2.10 14.58
N GLN A 27 -12.07 1.72 15.61
CA GLN A 27 -13.33 2.37 15.95
C GLN A 27 -13.13 3.84 16.36
N ILE A 28 -12.09 4.12 17.14
CA ILE A 28 -11.75 5.49 17.52
C ILE A 28 -11.36 6.30 16.26
N CYS A 29 -10.50 5.74 15.40
CA CYS A 29 -10.11 6.41 14.15
C CYS A 29 -11.31 6.69 13.25
N LYS A 30 -12.20 5.72 13.03
CA LYS A 30 -13.44 5.89 12.26
C LYS A 30 -14.33 7.00 12.83
N CYS A 31 -14.46 7.06 14.15
CA CYS A 31 -15.22 8.07 14.84
C CYS A 31 -14.61 9.48 14.66
N LEU A 32 -13.30 9.61 14.90
CA LEU A 32 -12.60 10.89 14.82
C LEU A 32 -12.52 11.45 13.39
N THR A 33 -12.35 10.58 12.39
CA THR A 33 -12.25 10.98 10.98
C THR A 33 -13.59 11.13 10.29
N GLY A 34 -14.68 10.71 10.93
CA GLY A 34 -16.00 10.66 10.30
C GLY A 34 -16.05 9.70 9.10
N TYR A 35 -15.19 8.66 9.11
CA TYR A 35 -15.09 7.69 8.02
C TYR A 35 -16.45 7.08 7.68
N ARG A 36 -16.77 7.11 6.40
CA ARG A 36 -17.91 6.39 5.82
C ARG A 36 -17.37 5.42 4.77
N PRO A 37 -17.79 4.15 4.79
CA PRO A 37 -17.40 3.23 3.74
C PRO A 37 -17.86 3.77 2.37
N PRO A 38 -17.08 3.52 1.30
CA PRO A 38 -17.51 3.91 -0.03
C PRO A 38 -18.77 3.15 -0.43
N ASP A 39 -19.60 3.80 -1.28
CA ASP A 39 -20.75 3.15 -1.90
C ASP A 39 -20.22 2.13 -2.94
N THR A 40 -20.20 0.86 -2.57
CA THR A 40 -19.64 -0.21 -3.41
C THR A 40 -20.47 -0.48 -4.66
N ASP A 41 -21.77 -0.13 -4.67
CA ASP A 41 -22.63 -0.33 -5.84
C ASP A 41 -22.25 0.58 -7.02
N ARG A 42 -21.52 1.67 -6.73
CA ARG A 42 -21.03 2.63 -7.72
C ARG A 42 -19.60 2.39 -8.17
N LEU A 43 -18.92 1.41 -7.59
CA LEU A 43 -17.52 1.10 -7.90
C LEU A 43 -17.42 0.14 -9.08
N ARG A 44 -16.49 0.42 -9.99
CA ARG A 44 -16.11 -0.48 -11.06
C ARG A 44 -14.71 -1.01 -10.78
N VAL A 45 -14.61 -2.33 -10.61
CA VAL A 45 -13.32 -3.00 -10.54
C VAL A 45 -12.71 -3.04 -11.94
N LEU A 46 -11.50 -2.51 -12.10
CA LEU A 46 -10.78 -2.49 -13.37
C LEU A 46 -9.84 -3.68 -13.50
N TRP A 47 -9.18 -4.06 -12.40
CA TRP A 47 -8.18 -5.14 -12.37
C TRP A 47 -8.31 -5.94 -11.08
N GLY A 48 -7.58 -7.06 -11.06
CA GLY A 48 -7.53 -7.97 -9.93
C GLY A 48 -8.56 -9.09 -10.04
N GLY A 49 -8.26 -10.16 -9.40
CA GLY A 49 -9.09 -11.37 -9.33
C GLY A 49 -9.04 -11.94 -7.92
N LEU A 50 -9.87 -12.96 -7.67
CA LEU A 50 -9.88 -13.71 -6.41
C LEU A 50 -8.84 -14.84 -6.38
N THR A 51 -8.00 -14.94 -7.40
CA THR A 51 -6.96 -15.97 -7.47
C THR A 51 -5.80 -15.58 -6.56
N PRO A 52 -5.32 -16.50 -5.70
CA PRO A 52 -4.12 -16.24 -4.92
C PRO A 52 -2.94 -15.90 -5.84
N LEU A 53 -2.19 -14.85 -5.50
CA LEU A 53 -1.01 -14.46 -6.25
C LEU A 53 0.12 -15.48 -6.02
N ALA A 54 0.89 -15.78 -7.07
CA ALA A 54 2.00 -16.71 -7.00
C ALA A 54 3.28 -16.08 -6.44
N SER A 55 3.36 -14.74 -6.51
CA SER A 55 4.49 -13.95 -6.01
C SER A 55 4.03 -12.86 -5.04
N PRO A 56 4.94 -12.27 -4.24
CA PRO A 56 4.61 -11.18 -3.33
C PRO A 56 3.99 -9.96 -4.02
N LEU A 57 4.33 -9.73 -5.30
CA LEU A 57 3.85 -8.58 -6.08
C LEU A 57 3.71 -8.98 -7.56
N GLU A 58 2.51 -8.89 -8.10
CA GLU A 58 2.23 -9.29 -9.48
C GLU A 58 1.61 -8.18 -10.32
N PRO A 59 1.98 -8.08 -11.62
CA PRO A 59 1.34 -7.15 -12.54
C PRO A 59 -0.08 -7.63 -12.86
N ILE A 60 -1.04 -6.73 -12.73
CA ILE A 60 -2.46 -7.00 -13.00
C ILE A 60 -3.03 -6.11 -14.12
N GLY A 61 -2.29 -5.10 -14.57
CA GLY A 61 -2.75 -4.23 -15.64
C GLY A 61 -1.90 -2.98 -15.84
N ARG A 62 -2.46 -2.04 -16.59
CA ARG A 62 -1.88 -0.71 -16.80
C ARG A 62 -2.95 0.36 -16.62
N PHE A 63 -2.53 1.54 -16.20
CA PHE A 63 -3.40 2.70 -16.00
C PHE A 63 -2.70 3.97 -16.48
N ALA A 64 -3.28 4.63 -17.47
CA ALA A 64 -2.79 5.91 -17.98
C ALA A 64 -3.57 7.08 -17.40
N PHE A 65 -2.87 8.13 -17.00
CA PHE A 65 -3.44 9.38 -16.53
C PHE A 65 -2.59 10.56 -16.98
N GLY A 66 -3.09 11.35 -17.92
CA GLY A 66 -2.31 12.41 -18.57
C GLY A 66 -1.14 11.82 -19.36
N ASP A 67 0.07 12.25 -19.04
CA ASP A 67 1.32 11.75 -19.58
C ASP A 67 1.93 10.59 -18.79
N LEU A 68 1.35 10.22 -17.66
CA LEU A 68 1.77 9.11 -16.82
C LEU A 68 1.16 7.78 -17.35
N ASP A 69 1.98 6.72 -17.38
CA ASP A 69 1.57 5.37 -17.77
C ASP A 69 2.05 4.34 -16.75
N PHE A 70 1.17 4.05 -15.81
CA PHE A 70 1.48 3.17 -14.70
C PHE A 70 1.31 1.69 -15.04
N GLU A 71 2.32 0.88 -14.75
CA GLU A 71 2.14 -0.54 -14.46
C GLU A 71 1.39 -0.68 -13.14
N VAL A 72 0.32 -1.46 -13.12
CA VAL A 72 -0.49 -1.71 -11.93
C VAL A 72 -0.12 -3.08 -11.37
N LEU A 73 0.36 -3.08 -10.13
CA LEU A 73 0.78 -4.28 -9.42
C LEU A 73 -0.12 -4.51 -8.22
N GLU A 74 -0.43 -5.77 -7.91
CA GLU A 74 -1.18 -6.16 -6.72
C GLU A 74 -0.26 -6.88 -5.73
N GLY A 75 -0.32 -6.48 -4.46
CA GLY A 75 0.36 -7.14 -3.36
C GLY A 75 -0.40 -8.39 -2.91
N ALA A 76 0.34 -9.40 -2.46
CA ALA A 76 -0.22 -10.68 -2.02
C ALA A 76 -0.93 -10.62 -0.66
N GLY A 77 -1.01 -9.45 -0.04
CA GLY A 77 -1.75 -9.21 1.19
C GLY A 77 -0.87 -9.12 2.45
N GLY A 78 0.37 -8.73 2.29
CA GLY A 78 1.29 -8.51 3.40
C GLY A 78 0.82 -7.40 4.31
N HIS A 79 0.54 -6.21 3.75
CA HIS A 79 -0.12 -5.14 4.50
C HIS A 79 -1.63 -5.39 4.52
N LEU A 80 -2.28 -5.31 3.37
CA LEU A 80 -3.70 -5.63 3.19
C LEU A 80 -3.92 -6.42 1.90
N PRO A 81 -4.85 -7.39 1.89
CA PRO A 81 -5.23 -8.06 0.64
C PRO A 81 -5.76 -7.07 -0.40
N GLY A 82 -5.23 -7.17 -1.61
CA GLY A 82 -5.67 -6.33 -2.72
C GLY A 82 -5.08 -4.93 -2.76
N GLU A 83 -4.02 -4.67 -2.01
CA GLU A 83 -3.30 -3.40 -2.08
C GLU A 83 -2.56 -3.25 -3.41
N ILE A 84 -2.56 -2.03 -3.94
CA ILE A 84 -2.09 -1.70 -5.28
C ILE A 84 -0.82 -0.86 -5.20
N VAL A 85 0.17 -1.21 -6.03
CA VAL A 85 1.33 -0.39 -6.34
C VAL A 85 1.23 0.08 -7.79
N LEU A 86 1.53 1.35 -8.03
CA LEU A 86 1.59 1.91 -9.39
C LEU A 86 3.03 2.34 -9.68
N LEU A 87 3.60 1.87 -10.80
CA LEU A 87 4.94 2.22 -11.25
C LEU A 87 4.91 2.87 -12.63
N ASP A 88 5.39 4.11 -12.74
CA ASP A 88 5.70 4.76 -14.01
C ASP A 88 7.21 4.78 -14.22
N ALA A 89 7.69 3.90 -15.10
CA ALA A 89 9.12 3.76 -15.37
C ALA A 89 9.68 4.93 -16.20
N ALA A 90 8.86 5.59 -17.02
CA ALA A 90 9.31 6.73 -17.84
C ALA A 90 9.62 7.95 -16.97
N HIS A 91 8.78 8.24 -15.99
CA HIS A 91 8.94 9.34 -15.06
C HIS A 91 9.63 8.94 -13.76
N ARG A 92 9.90 7.63 -13.56
CA ARG A 92 10.50 7.06 -12.35
C ARG A 92 9.72 7.44 -11.08
N ILE A 93 8.41 7.22 -11.15
CA ILE A 93 7.47 7.46 -10.05
C ILE A 93 6.90 6.12 -9.58
N ALA A 94 6.91 5.92 -8.26
CA ALA A 94 6.26 4.80 -7.60
C ALA A 94 5.24 5.29 -6.56
N LEU A 95 3.99 4.81 -6.66
CA LEU A 95 2.95 5.01 -5.65
C LEU A 95 2.73 3.67 -4.97
N THR A 96 3.08 3.55 -3.69
CA THR A 96 3.26 2.25 -3.02
C THR A 96 2.19 1.94 -1.98
N GLY A 97 1.19 2.79 -1.82
CA GLY A 97 0.21 2.62 -0.75
C GLY A 97 0.89 2.50 0.62
N ASP A 98 0.42 1.59 1.43
CA ASP A 98 1.01 1.29 2.74
C ASP A 98 2.03 0.13 2.71
N ILE A 99 2.23 -0.53 1.56
CA ILE A 99 3.31 -1.52 1.39
C ILE A 99 4.67 -0.91 1.72
N TYR A 100 4.91 0.35 1.28
CA TYR A 100 6.07 1.11 1.68
C TYR A 100 5.70 2.55 2.05
N VAL A 101 6.06 2.96 3.25
CA VAL A 101 5.89 4.33 3.75
C VAL A 101 7.23 4.89 4.27
N ASN A 102 7.50 6.18 3.98
CA ASN A 102 8.69 6.87 4.46
C ASN A 102 8.37 7.69 5.72
N ILE A 103 8.26 7.02 6.86
CA ILE A 103 7.94 7.68 8.14
C ILE A 103 9.05 8.61 8.63
N HIS A 104 10.31 8.42 8.20
CA HIS A 104 11.45 9.25 8.62
C HIS A 104 11.48 10.63 7.95
N GLY A 105 10.77 10.80 6.85
CA GLY A 105 10.71 12.06 6.09
C GLY A 105 9.52 12.95 6.46
N MET A 106 8.85 12.72 7.58
CA MET A 106 7.71 13.54 8.00
C MET A 106 8.13 14.97 8.35
N THR A 107 7.22 15.91 8.12
CA THR A 107 7.41 17.32 8.47
C THR A 107 7.56 17.52 9.98
N ALA A 108 8.07 18.68 10.39
CA ALA A 108 8.18 19.02 11.82
C ALA A 108 6.82 18.95 12.57
N ALA A 109 5.70 19.24 11.88
CA ALA A 109 4.37 19.13 12.46
C ALA A 109 3.93 17.67 12.65
N GLN A 110 4.40 16.75 11.80
CA GLN A 110 4.11 15.32 11.87
C GLN A 110 5.08 14.57 12.79
N SER A 111 6.29 15.12 13.01
CA SER A 111 7.36 14.50 13.80
C SER A 111 6.94 14.04 15.20
N PRO A 112 6.12 14.77 15.98
CA PRO A 112 5.67 14.30 17.28
C PRO A 112 4.92 12.97 17.24
N TYR A 113 4.27 12.66 16.13
CA TYR A 113 3.55 11.39 15.94
C TYR A 113 4.48 10.24 15.54
N ASN A 114 5.66 10.52 15.02
CA ASN A 114 6.64 9.53 14.58
C ASN A 114 7.12 8.61 15.71
N GLN A 115 7.18 9.11 16.94
CA GLN A 115 7.57 8.28 18.08
C GLN A 115 6.61 7.11 18.33
N TYR A 116 5.38 7.22 17.88
CA TYR A 116 4.37 6.16 17.98
C TYR A 116 4.31 5.28 16.74
N ALA A 117 4.91 5.71 15.61
CA ALA A 117 4.86 5.00 14.34
C ALA A 117 5.36 3.55 14.43
N PRO A 118 6.48 3.22 15.11
CA PRO A 118 6.91 1.84 15.25
C PRO A 118 5.89 0.94 15.94
N ILE A 119 5.14 1.48 16.90
CA ILE A 119 4.12 0.74 17.63
C ILE A 119 2.84 0.60 16.80
N LEU A 120 2.45 1.68 16.12
CA LEU A 120 1.21 1.74 15.34
C LEU A 120 1.35 1.05 13.98
N MET A 121 2.49 1.26 13.29
CA MET A 121 2.69 0.78 11.93
C MET A 121 3.11 -0.70 11.87
N THR A 122 3.90 -1.20 12.83
CA THR A 122 4.25 -2.63 12.88
C THR A 122 3.08 -3.53 13.28
N SER A 123 2.03 -2.94 13.84
CA SER A 123 0.84 -3.67 14.26
C SER A 123 -0.23 -3.73 13.16
N VAL A 124 -0.03 -3.06 12.03
CA VAL A 124 -1.04 -2.94 10.97
C VAL A 124 -0.84 -3.88 9.80
N ASP A 125 0.34 -4.46 9.61
CA ASP A 125 0.56 -5.47 8.57
C ASP A 125 -0.22 -6.77 8.90
N THR A 126 -0.98 -7.25 7.93
CA THR A 126 -1.70 -8.53 8.04
C THR A 126 -0.71 -9.69 8.17
N ASP A 127 0.37 -9.64 7.39
CA ASP A 127 1.52 -10.53 7.47
C ASP A 127 2.81 -9.71 7.31
N PRO A 128 3.52 -9.40 8.40
CA PRO A 128 4.73 -8.56 8.35
C PRO A 128 5.86 -9.16 7.51
N ALA A 129 5.99 -10.49 7.46
CA ALA A 129 7.03 -11.15 6.65
C ALA A 129 6.71 -11.04 5.17
N LEU A 130 5.46 -11.25 4.79
CA LEU A 130 4.99 -11.08 3.42
C LEU A 130 5.07 -9.61 2.99
N CYS A 131 4.67 -8.67 3.83
CA CYS A 131 4.80 -7.23 3.54
C CYS A 131 6.27 -6.82 3.34
N ALA A 132 7.21 -7.40 4.10
CA ALA A 132 8.63 -7.19 3.85
C ALA A 132 9.10 -7.77 2.50
N ALA A 133 8.53 -8.91 2.08
CA ALA A 133 8.80 -9.48 0.75
C ALA A 133 8.19 -8.62 -0.36
N GLU A 134 6.98 -8.10 -0.19
CA GLU A 134 6.35 -7.15 -1.12
C GLU A 134 7.20 -5.88 -1.29
N ARG A 135 7.69 -5.29 -0.20
CA ARG A 135 8.61 -4.14 -0.25
C ARG A 135 9.86 -4.44 -1.07
N LYS A 136 10.48 -5.59 -0.86
CA LYS A 136 11.64 -6.01 -1.67
C LYS A 136 11.27 -6.17 -3.15
N ALA A 137 10.10 -6.73 -3.44
CA ALA A 137 9.62 -6.90 -4.81
C ALA A 137 9.36 -5.55 -5.50
N VAL A 138 8.84 -4.54 -4.79
CA VAL A 138 8.72 -3.17 -5.32
C VAL A 138 10.09 -2.64 -5.73
N PHE A 139 11.06 -2.66 -4.82
CA PHE A 139 12.41 -2.13 -5.12
C PHE A 139 13.12 -2.90 -6.22
N ALA A 140 12.91 -4.22 -6.33
CA ALA A 140 13.48 -5.05 -7.39
C ALA A 140 12.93 -4.74 -8.79
N ARG A 141 11.79 -4.03 -8.90
CA ARG A 141 11.21 -3.60 -10.17
C ARG A 141 11.67 -2.22 -10.62
N LEU A 142 12.34 -1.47 -9.76
CA LEU A 142 12.84 -0.16 -10.12
C LEU A 142 14.01 -0.30 -11.10
N THR A 143 13.87 0.31 -12.27
CA THR A 143 14.94 0.40 -13.28
C THR A 143 16.01 1.41 -12.84
N PRO A 144 17.24 1.37 -13.43
CA PRO A 144 18.29 2.34 -13.12
C PRO A 144 17.84 3.80 -13.25
N GLY A 145 18.32 4.63 -12.34
CA GLY A 145 18.03 6.05 -12.29
C GLY A 145 17.43 6.52 -10.97
N ASP A 146 17.02 7.79 -10.92
CA ASP A 146 16.52 8.42 -9.70
C ASP A 146 15.00 8.33 -9.63
N TRP A 147 14.51 7.51 -8.72
CA TRP A 147 13.10 7.28 -8.49
C TRP A 147 12.54 8.15 -7.37
N GLN A 148 11.29 8.54 -7.53
CA GLN A 148 10.49 9.17 -6.48
C GLN A 148 9.41 8.20 -6.00
N ILE A 149 9.46 7.82 -4.72
CA ILE A 149 8.53 6.88 -4.11
C ILE A 149 7.59 7.64 -3.17
N PHE A 150 6.30 7.46 -3.36
CA PHE A 150 5.23 8.05 -2.58
C PHE A 150 4.43 6.93 -1.91
N GLY A 151 4.51 6.83 -0.58
CA GLY A 151 3.62 5.99 0.21
C GLY A 151 2.31 6.70 0.51
N ALA A 152 1.34 5.98 1.07
CA ALA A 152 0.09 6.59 1.53
C ALA A 152 0.31 7.53 2.74
N HIS A 153 1.37 7.31 3.49
CA HIS A 153 1.77 8.10 4.65
C HIS A 153 3.23 8.52 4.57
N GLY A 154 3.55 9.64 5.25
CA GLY A 154 4.92 10.14 5.36
C GLY A 154 5.33 11.04 4.20
N ALA A 155 6.63 11.17 4.01
CA ALA A 155 7.21 12.01 2.98
C ALA A 155 7.64 11.19 1.75
N LYS A 156 7.76 11.89 0.62
CA LYS A 156 8.41 11.34 -0.56
C LYS A 156 9.80 10.79 -0.23
N LYS A 157 10.16 9.67 -0.81
CA LYS A 157 11.50 9.07 -0.74
C LYS A 157 12.16 9.15 -2.12
N ASP A 158 13.32 9.77 -2.19
CA ASP A 158 14.19 9.69 -3.38
C ASP A 158 15.11 8.47 -3.26
N VAL A 159 15.21 7.70 -4.33
CA VAL A 159 16.00 6.46 -4.40
C VAL A 159 16.77 6.43 -5.71
N SER A 160 18.11 6.36 -5.63
CA SER A 160 18.96 6.13 -6.80
C SER A 160 19.20 4.64 -6.98
N VAL A 161 18.81 4.11 -8.14
CA VAL A 161 19.05 2.72 -8.54
C VAL A 161 20.26 2.72 -9.50
N PRO A 162 21.37 2.06 -9.15
CA PRO A 162 22.55 2.02 -10.00
C PRO A 162 22.29 1.21 -11.28
N ASP A 163 23.07 1.53 -12.31
CA ASP A 163 23.13 0.69 -13.50
C ASP A 163 23.69 -0.69 -13.12
N PRO A 164 23.19 -1.75 -13.74
CA PRO A 164 23.74 -3.08 -13.55
C PRO A 164 25.20 -3.10 -14.05
N ALA A 165 26.09 -3.63 -13.22
CA ALA A 165 27.51 -3.76 -13.56
C ALA A 165 27.76 -4.79 -14.67
#